data_1e2e1ef305408a29468992b5c9039737
#
_entry.id   1e2e1ef305408a29468992b5c9039737
#
_cell.length_a   1.000
_cell.length_b   1.000
_cell.length_c   1.000
_cell.angle_alpha   90.00
_cell.angle_beta   90.00
_cell.angle_gamma   90.00
#
_symmetry.space_group_name_H-M   'P 1'
#
loop_
_entity.id
_entity.type
_entity.pdbx_description
1 polymer ?
#
loop_
_entity_poly.entity_id
_entity_poly.type
_entity_poly.pdbx_seq_one_letter_code
_entity_poly.pdbx_strand_id
1 'polypeptide(L)'
;MMFAAGFGTRMQHLTKDQPKPMIPVAGKPLIDHALDLARGVAPRRIVVNLHYKPDPLLDHLAGRDVQTIVEQPDILETGGGLRNALPLLGDGPVFTMNTDAIWAGPNPLSLLADAWDPDRMDALLMGVPVAQAVGHGGDGDFTMGTDGALKRGPGVVFGGVQIIKTDLLETISERAFSLNLLWDVMLDRGRMYGLSYPGRRCDVGHPGGITLAEDMLDAADV
;
A
#
# COMPACT_ATOMS: atom_id res chain seq x y z
N MET A 1 -0.60 1.99 -8.51
CA MET A 1 0.02 0.64 -8.36
C MET A 1 -0.50 -0.01 -7.09
N MET A 2 -1.04 -1.22 -7.18
CA MET A 2 -1.53 -1.98 -6.03
C MET A 2 -0.67 -3.24 -5.85
N PHE A 3 -0.15 -3.45 -4.65
CA PHE A 3 0.72 -4.59 -4.35
C PHE A 3 -0.08 -5.80 -3.87
N ALA A 4 -0.11 -6.86 -4.69
CA ALA A 4 -0.88 -8.08 -4.44
C ALA A 4 -0.07 -9.38 -4.68
N ALA A 5 1.25 -9.28 -4.93
CA ALA A 5 2.11 -10.41 -5.28
C ALA A 5 2.55 -11.28 -4.08
N GLY A 6 2.35 -10.80 -2.85
CA GLY A 6 2.87 -11.43 -1.63
C GLY A 6 2.35 -12.84 -1.37
N PHE A 7 3.18 -13.71 -0.79
CA PHE A 7 2.82 -15.09 -0.43
C PHE A 7 1.73 -15.20 0.64
N GLY A 8 1.55 -14.19 1.47
CA GLY A 8 0.57 -14.21 2.54
C GLY A 8 0.80 -15.28 3.62
N THR A 9 2.04 -15.73 3.83
CA THR A 9 2.39 -16.86 4.71
C THR A 9 1.87 -16.74 6.13
N ARG A 10 1.81 -15.52 6.67
CA ARG A 10 1.26 -15.23 8.01
C ARG A 10 -0.24 -15.48 8.13
N MET A 11 -0.97 -15.57 7.00
CA MET A 11 -2.40 -15.91 6.95
C MET A 11 -2.66 -17.42 7.07
N GLN A 12 -1.59 -18.24 7.11
CA GLN A 12 -1.65 -19.69 7.36
C GLN A 12 -2.58 -20.43 6.38
N HIS A 13 -3.58 -21.14 6.91
CA HIS A 13 -4.52 -21.95 6.10
C HIS A 13 -5.39 -21.11 5.15
N LEU A 14 -5.61 -19.82 5.43
CA LEU A 14 -6.44 -18.94 4.62
C LEU A 14 -5.85 -18.63 3.23
N THR A 15 -4.53 -18.79 3.09
CA THR A 15 -3.84 -18.62 1.79
C THR A 15 -3.45 -19.94 1.14
N LYS A 16 -3.94 -21.08 1.68
CA LYS A 16 -3.64 -22.38 1.11
C LYS A 16 -4.18 -22.56 -0.32
N ASP A 17 -5.37 -22.03 -0.59
CA ASP A 17 -6.06 -22.23 -1.87
C ASP A 17 -6.32 -20.93 -2.65
N GLN A 18 -6.04 -19.75 -2.06
CA GLN A 18 -6.23 -18.44 -2.67
C GLN A 18 -5.13 -17.46 -2.26
N PRO A 19 -4.85 -16.40 -3.04
CA PRO A 19 -3.94 -15.35 -2.63
C PRO A 19 -4.57 -14.45 -1.55
N LYS A 20 -3.74 -13.86 -0.69
CA LYS A 20 -4.18 -13.00 0.43
C LYS A 20 -5.20 -11.90 0.02
N PRO A 21 -5.06 -11.19 -1.12
CA PRO A 21 -6.02 -10.16 -1.51
C PRO A 21 -7.46 -10.66 -1.74
N MET A 22 -7.65 -11.98 -1.88
CA MET A 22 -8.97 -12.60 -2.03
C MET A 22 -9.64 -12.96 -0.69
N ILE A 23 -8.96 -12.81 0.43
CA ILE A 23 -9.53 -13.07 1.76
C ILE A 23 -10.60 -12.02 2.05
N PRO A 24 -11.83 -12.44 2.46
CA PRO A 24 -12.89 -11.50 2.78
C PRO A 24 -12.70 -10.86 4.17
N VAL A 25 -13.08 -9.58 4.27
CA VAL A 25 -13.29 -8.83 5.50
C VAL A 25 -14.66 -8.17 5.36
N ALA A 26 -15.54 -8.32 6.33
CA ALA A 26 -16.93 -7.85 6.26
C ALA A 26 -17.63 -8.30 4.95
N GLY A 27 -17.41 -9.56 4.55
CA GLY A 27 -18.01 -10.15 3.35
C GLY A 27 -17.43 -9.69 2.00
N LYS A 28 -16.40 -8.84 1.98
CA LYS A 28 -15.80 -8.24 0.77
C LYS A 28 -14.31 -8.56 0.69
N PRO A 29 -13.78 -9.05 -0.45
CA PRO A 29 -12.36 -9.31 -0.62
C PRO A 29 -11.48 -8.08 -0.31
N LEU A 30 -10.32 -8.29 0.30
CA LEU A 30 -9.36 -7.23 0.62
C LEU A 30 -9.00 -6.37 -0.62
N ILE A 31 -8.84 -7.00 -1.78
CA ILE A 31 -8.57 -6.28 -3.03
C ILE A 31 -9.71 -5.31 -3.39
N ASP A 32 -10.96 -5.67 -3.11
CA ASP A 32 -12.11 -4.81 -3.44
C ASP A 32 -12.21 -3.60 -2.50
N HIS A 33 -11.85 -3.75 -1.20
CA HIS A 33 -11.70 -2.59 -0.31
C HIS A 33 -10.66 -1.61 -0.84
N ALA A 34 -9.51 -2.12 -1.27
CA ALA A 34 -8.45 -1.29 -1.83
C ALA A 34 -8.85 -0.66 -3.17
N LEU A 35 -9.56 -1.39 -4.05
CA LEU A 35 -10.05 -0.87 -5.33
C LEU A 35 -11.06 0.27 -5.15
N ASP A 36 -11.93 0.21 -4.14
CA ASP A 36 -12.90 1.28 -3.90
C ASP A 36 -12.20 2.58 -3.48
N LEU A 37 -11.17 2.49 -2.62
CA LEU A 37 -10.34 3.64 -2.28
C LEU A 37 -9.64 4.21 -3.52
N ALA A 38 -9.04 3.33 -4.35
CA ALA A 38 -8.35 3.75 -5.56
C ALA A 38 -9.29 4.44 -6.56
N ARG A 39 -10.49 3.91 -6.77
CA ARG A 39 -11.50 4.52 -7.65
C ARG A 39 -11.99 5.87 -7.14
N GLY A 40 -11.98 6.07 -5.84
CA GLY A 40 -12.37 7.35 -5.22
C GLY A 40 -11.52 8.55 -5.63
N VAL A 41 -10.30 8.33 -6.16
CA VAL A 41 -9.42 9.39 -6.70
C VAL A 41 -9.38 9.44 -8.23
N ALA A 42 -10.26 8.69 -8.91
CA ALA A 42 -10.39 8.62 -10.36
C ALA A 42 -9.03 8.52 -11.10
N PRO A 43 -8.20 7.51 -10.80
CA PRO A 43 -6.89 7.39 -11.40
C PRO A 43 -7.00 7.09 -12.90
N ARG A 44 -6.02 7.52 -13.68
CA ARG A 44 -5.97 7.22 -15.12
C ARG A 44 -5.82 5.72 -15.41
N ARG A 45 -5.15 5.00 -14.52
CA ARG A 45 -4.85 3.57 -14.64
C ARG A 45 -4.74 2.95 -13.26
N ILE A 46 -5.21 1.72 -13.12
CA ILE A 46 -4.97 0.88 -11.95
C ILE A 46 -4.17 -0.34 -12.43
N VAL A 47 -3.00 -0.57 -11.83
CA VAL A 47 -2.17 -1.73 -12.11
C VAL A 47 -2.00 -2.55 -10.83
N VAL A 48 -2.21 -3.86 -10.92
CA VAL A 48 -2.06 -4.80 -9.81
C VAL A 48 -0.98 -5.82 -10.16
N ASN A 49 0.06 -5.97 -9.33
CA ASN A 49 1.03 -7.04 -9.51
C ASN A 49 0.57 -8.31 -8.79
N LEU A 50 0.85 -9.44 -9.40
CA LEU A 50 0.52 -10.77 -8.91
C LEU A 50 1.75 -11.67 -8.96
N HIS A 51 1.81 -12.66 -8.09
CA HIS A 51 2.81 -13.73 -8.14
C HIS A 51 2.26 -15.02 -7.53
N TYR A 52 1.96 -15.01 -6.23
CA TYR A 52 1.46 -16.19 -5.55
C TYR A 52 0.00 -16.47 -5.92
N LYS A 53 -0.26 -17.69 -6.49
CA LYS A 53 -1.59 -18.13 -6.91
C LYS A 53 -2.36 -17.06 -7.67
N PRO A 54 -1.87 -16.63 -8.86
CA PRO A 54 -2.43 -15.49 -9.54
C PRO A 54 -3.84 -15.73 -10.09
N ASP A 55 -4.20 -16.98 -10.46
CA ASP A 55 -5.41 -17.30 -11.23
C ASP A 55 -6.71 -16.81 -10.54
N PRO A 56 -6.96 -17.08 -9.25
CA PRO A 56 -8.18 -16.59 -8.60
C PRO A 56 -8.32 -15.07 -8.63
N LEU A 57 -7.19 -14.34 -8.55
CA LEU A 57 -7.20 -12.88 -8.58
C LEU A 57 -7.32 -12.36 -10.01
N LEU A 58 -6.72 -13.03 -11.01
CA LEU A 58 -6.90 -12.73 -12.42
C LEU A 58 -8.38 -12.88 -12.83
N ASP A 59 -9.01 -14.00 -12.45
CA ASP A 59 -10.43 -14.25 -12.71
C ASP A 59 -11.32 -13.21 -12.05
N HIS A 60 -11.02 -12.85 -10.79
CA HIS A 60 -11.77 -11.83 -10.04
C HIS A 60 -11.66 -10.42 -10.65
N LEU A 61 -10.50 -10.08 -11.21
CA LEU A 61 -10.24 -8.79 -11.83
C LEU A 61 -10.65 -8.73 -13.31
N ALA A 62 -10.98 -9.87 -13.93
CA ALA A 62 -11.39 -9.93 -15.34
C ALA A 62 -12.59 -9.03 -15.63
N GLY A 63 -12.52 -8.26 -16.72
CA GLY A 63 -13.59 -7.35 -17.13
C GLY A 63 -13.73 -6.07 -16.27
N ARG A 64 -12.89 -5.89 -15.27
CA ARG A 64 -12.79 -4.63 -14.50
C ARG A 64 -11.79 -3.68 -15.17
N ASP A 65 -11.90 -2.39 -14.92
CA ASP A 65 -10.94 -1.40 -15.43
C ASP A 65 -9.62 -1.43 -14.59
N VAL A 66 -8.92 -2.56 -14.69
CA VAL A 66 -7.69 -2.85 -13.96
C VAL A 66 -6.74 -3.63 -14.87
N GLN A 67 -5.49 -3.21 -14.94
CA GLN A 67 -4.43 -3.95 -15.62
C GLN A 67 -3.69 -4.82 -14.61
N THR A 68 -3.31 -6.03 -15.01
CA THR A 68 -2.58 -6.96 -14.16
C THR A 68 -1.20 -7.27 -14.74
N ILE A 69 -0.21 -7.49 -13.89
CA ILE A 69 1.12 -7.94 -14.27
C ILE A 69 1.56 -9.08 -13.35
N VAL A 70 1.86 -10.24 -13.94
CA VAL A 70 2.31 -11.42 -13.17
C VAL A 70 3.84 -11.41 -13.12
N GLU A 71 4.38 -11.39 -11.91
CA GLU A 71 5.83 -11.47 -11.67
C GLU A 71 6.29 -12.92 -11.81
N GLN A 72 7.27 -13.16 -12.67
CA GLN A 72 7.83 -14.50 -12.93
C GLN A 72 9.32 -14.42 -13.26
N PRO A 73 10.13 -15.48 -12.95
CA PRO A 73 9.74 -16.64 -12.12
C PRO A 73 9.63 -16.31 -10.64
N ASP A 74 10.29 -15.20 -10.19
CA ASP A 74 10.43 -14.82 -8.80
C ASP A 74 9.61 -13.57 -8.49
N ILE A 75 9.23 -13.43 -7.22
CA ILE A 75 8.65 -12.21 -6.70
C ILE A 75 9.69 -11.08 -6.71
N LEU A 76 9.26 -9.86 -7.12
CA LEU A 76 10.16 -8.72 -7.26
C LEU A 76 10.18 -7.79 -6.04
N GLU A 77 9.41 -8.09 -5.01
CA GLU A 77 9.16 -7.22 -3.88
C GLU A 77 8.54 -5.87 -4.31
N THR A 78 8.37 -4.93 -3.37
CA THR A 78 7.59 -3.72 -3.63
C THR A 78 8.27 -2.75 -4.60
N GLY A 79 9.58 -2.56 -4.48
CA GLY A 79 10.34 -1.66 -5.35
C GLY A 79 10.55 -2.23 -6.75
N GLY A 80 10.97 -3.49 -6.83
CA GLY A 80 11.12 -4.19 -8.11
C GLY A 80 9.78 -4.37 -8.83
N GLY A 81 8.71 -4.68 -8.09
CA GLY A 81 7.35 -4.77 -8.62
C GLY A 81 6.85 -3.44 -9.18
N LEU A 82 7.10 -2.32 -8.48
CA LEU A 82 6.79 -0.99 -9.00
C LEU A 82 7.55 -0.69 -10.29
N ARG A 83 8.88 -0.94 -10.31
CA ARG A 83 9.70 -0.74 -11.50
C ARG A 83 9.23 -1.58 -12.69
N ASN A 84 8.86 -2.84 -12.44
CA ASN A 84 8.33 -3.74 -13.47
C ASN A 84 6.99 -3.26 -14.06
N ALA A 85 6.19 -2.53 -13.27
CA ALA A 85 4.89 -2.02 -13.67
C ALA A 85 4.94 -0.65 -14.40
N LEU A 86 6.10 0.05 -14.44
CA LEU A 86 6.22 1.37 -15.06
C LEU A 86 5.71 1.44 -16.50
N PRO A 87 5.95 0.45 -17.39
CA PRO A 87 5.40 0.48 -18.75
C PRO A 87 3.87 0.56 -18.81
N LEU A 88 3.18 0.06 -17.78
CA LEU A 88 1.72 0.11 -17.67
C LEU A 88 1.24 1.38 -16.93
N LEU A 89 2.03 1.89 -15.99
CA LEU A 89 1.68 3.06 -15.18
C LEU A 89 1.89 4.37 -15.94
N GLY A 90 2.88 4.44 -16.82
CA GLY A 90 3.28 5.66 -17.52
C GLY A 90 4.19 6.55 -16.68
N ASP A 91 4.45 7.75 -17.18
CA ASP A 91 5.38 8.71 -16.58
C ASP A 91 4.76 9.49 -15.41
N GLY A 92 5.62 9.93 -14.50
CA GLY A 92 5.28 10.81 -13.38
C GLY A 92 5.07 10.10 -12.04
N PRO A 93 4.67 10.86 -11.02
CA PRO A 93 4.38 10.31 -9.70
C PRO A 93 3.21 9.34 -9.74
N VAL A 94 3.29 8.28 -8.95
CA VAL A 94 2.24 7.26 -8.86
C VAL A 94 1.77 7.09 -7.41
N PHE A 95 0.50 6.77 -7.24
CA PHE A 95 0.06 6.18 -6.00
C PHE A 95 0.56 4.74 -5.91
N THR A 96 1.08 4.33 -4.74
CA THR A 96 1.24 2.92 -4.42
C THR A 96 0.37 2.56 -3.22
N MET A 97 -0.17 1.35 -3.21
CA MET A 97 -1.11 0.88 -2.19
C MET A 97 -0.90 -0.60 -1.90
N ASN A 98 -0.81 -0.95 -0.62
CA ASN A 98 -0.93 -2.31 -0.16
C ASN A 98 -2.40 -2.74 -0.18
N THR A 99 -2.67 -3.99 -0.55
CA THR A 99 -4.03 -4.53 -0.68
C THR A 99 -4.53 -5.25 0.57
N ASP A 100 -3.85 -5.12 1.69
CA ASP A 100 -4.09 -5.86 2.93
C ASP A 100 -4.45 -4.96 4.12
N ALA A 101 -4.77 -3.69 3.87
CA ALA A 101 -5.16 -2.73 4.89
C ALA A 101 -6.64 -2.34 4.77
N ILE A 102 -7.33 -2.33 5.91
CA ILE A 102 -8.68 -1.77 6.05
C ILE A 102 -8.59 -0.40 6.70
N TRP A 103 -9.39 0.53 6.19
CA TRP A 103 -9.39 1.93 6.59
C TRP A 103 -10.77 2.34 7.10
N ALA A 104 -10.82 3.05 8.22
CA ALA A 104 -12.01 3.67 8.78
C ALA A 104 -11.78 5.17 8.92
N GLY A 105 -12.50 5.97 8.11
CA GLY A 105 -12.33 7.40 8.01
C GLY A 105 -12.24 7.89 6.56
N PRO A 106 -11.73 9.12 6.31
CA PRO A 106 -11.64 9.68 4.98
C PRO A 106 -10.69 8.88 4.08
N ASN A 107 -10.91 8.92 2.76
CA ASN A 107 -10.07 8.21 1.79
C ASN A 107 -8.61 8.69 1.88
N PRO A 108 -7.66 7.81 2.26
CA PRO A 108 -6.26 8.19 2.43
C PRO A 108 -5.59 8.64 1.13
N LEU A 109 -6.02 8.14 -0.02
CA LEU A 109 -5.49 8.55 -1.32
C LEU A 109 -5.93 9.97 -1.68
N SER A 110 -7.17 10.36 -1.35
CA SER A 110 -7.66 11.75 -1.54
C SER A 110 -6.86 12.72 -0.68
N LEU A 111 -6.64 12.38 0.59
CA LEU A 111 -5.83 13.21 1.50
C LEU A 111 -4.40 13.40 0.98
N LEU A 112 -3.79 12.33 0.45
CA LEU A 112 -2.46 12.42 -0.15
C LEU A 112 -2.46 13.29 -1.41
N ALA A 113 -3.48 13.15 -2.28
CA ALA A 113 -3.59 13.96 -3.49
C ALA A 113 -3.68 15.46 -3.17
N ASP A 114 -4.47 15.82 -2.16
CA ASP A 114 -4.68 17.20 -1.74
C ASP A 114 -3.41 17.83 -1.11
N ALA A 115 -2.57 17.01 -0.48
CA ALA A 115 -1.35 17.46 0.22
C ALA A 115 -0.07 17.33 -0.62
N TRP A 116 -0.14 16.72 -1.81
CA TRP A 116 1.03 16.47 -2.64
C TRP A 116 1.63 17.73 -3.24
N ASP A 117 2.92 17.97 -2.99
CA ASP A 117 3.72 19.06 -3.56
C ASP A 117 4.91 18.47 -4.33
N PRO A 118 4.84 18.37 -5.68
CA PRO A 118 5.89 17.77 -6.50
C PRO A 118 7.21 18.55 -6.49
N ASP A 119 7.19 19.85 -6.20
CA ASP A 119 8.41 20.66 -6.17
C ASP A 119 9.20 20.39 -4.89
N ARG A 120 8.54 19.98 -3.83
CA ARG A 120 9.11 19.78 -2.51
C ARG A 120 9.33 18.29 -2.19
N MET A 121 8.47 17.40 -2.69
CA MET A 121 8.41 16.01 -2.29
C MET A 121 8.86 15.07 -3.41
N ASP A 122 9.60 14.02 -3.06
CA ASP A 122 9.83 12.85 -3.92
C ASP A 122 8.93 11.68 -3.49
N ALA A 123 8.53 11.63 -2.20
CA ALA A 123 7.46 10.77 -1.70
C ALA A 123 6.66 11.47 -0.60
N LEU A 124 5.35 11.17 -0.56
CA LEU A 124 4.42 11.54 0.51
C LEU A 124 3.71 10.29 1.01
N LEU A 125 4.01 9.86 2.24
CA LEU A 125 3.49 8.67 2.88
C LEU A 125 2.29 8.99 3.78
N MET A 126 1.28 8.12 3.80
CA MET A 126 0.25 8.19 4.84
C MET A 126 0.83 7.59 6.14
N GLY A 127 1.04 8.44 7.12
CA GLY A 127 1.48 8.07 8.47
C GLY A 127 0.29 7.86 9.41
N VAL A 128 0.14 6.67 9.95
CA VAL A 128 -0.92 6.35 10.91
C VAL A 128 -0.35 6.47 12.33
N PRO A 129 -0.88 7.35 13.19
CA PRO A 129 -0.48 7.38 14.59
C PRO A 129 -0.62 5.99 15.23
N VAL A 130 0.33 5.57 16.05
CA VAL A 130 0.35 4.22 16.64
C VAL A 130 -0.97 3.88 17.35
N ALA A 131 -1.57 4.84 18.05
CA ALA A 131 -2.87 4.65 18.73
C ALA A 131 -4.05 4.40 17.76
N GLN A 132 -3.90 4.72 16.48
CA GLN A 132 -4.91 4.54 15.41
C GLN A 132 -4.58 3.35 14.48
N ALA A 133 -3.40 2.75 14.65
CA ALA A 133 -2.95 1.58 13.90
C ALA A 133 -3.40 0.28 14.59
N VAL A 134 -4.62 -0.16 14.29
CA VAL A 134 -5.26 -1.34 14.92
C VAL A 134 -4.47 -2.61 14.59
N GLY A 135 -4.14 -3.39 15.61
CA GLY A 135 -3.36 -4.62 15.48
C GLY A 135 -1.85 -4.42 15.30
N HIS A 136 -1.36 -3.17 15.29
CA HIS A 136 0.07 -2.88 15.24
C HIS A 136 0.72 -3.07 16.63
N GLY A 137 1.84 -3.77 16.68
CA GLY A 137 2.57 -4.09 17.93
C GLY A 137 3.90 -3.37 18.11
N GLY A 138 4.19 -2.34 17.31
CA GLY A 138 5.45 -1.60 17.34
C GLY A 138 5.31 -0.14 17.70
N ASP A 139 6.43 0.57 17.77
CA ASP A 139 6.50 2.00 18.12
C ASP A 139 6.36 2.92 16.88
N GLY A 140 6.12 2.36 15.69
CA GLY A 140 6.03 3.06 14.41
C GLY A 140 7.28 2.88 13.54
N ASP A 141 7.24 3.44 12.34
CA ASP A 141 8.28 3.31 11.31
C ASP A 141 9.07 4.62 11.11
N PHE A 142 8.39 5.75 11.36
CA PHE A 142 8.94 7.09 11.10
C PHE A 142 8.58 8.09 12.19
N THR A 143 9.57 8.91 12.55
CA THR A 143 9.33 10.18 13.24
C THR A 143 8.97 11.23 12.19
N MET A 144 7.90 11.99 12.41
CA MET A 144 7.43 13.05 11.51
C MET A 144 7.64 14.42 12.15
N GLY A 145 8.36 15.29 11.45
CA GLY A 145 8.56 16.69 11.85
C GLY A 145 7.27 17.51 11.75
N THR A 146 7.27 18.70 12.32
CA THR A 146 6.14 19.64 12.25
C THR A 146 5.84 20.13 10.83
N ASP A 147 6.82 20.07 9.95
CA ASP A 147 6.73 20.38 8.53
C ASP A 147 6.37 19.16 7.66
N GLY A 148 6.17 17.99 8.28
CA GLY A 148 5.88 16.73 7.65
C GLY A 148 7.11 15.93 7.18
N ALA A 149 8.33 16.45 7.33
CA ALA A 149 9.54 15.71 6.93
C ALA A 149 9.69 14.44 7.76
N LEU A 150 10.02 13.32 7.09
CA LEU A 150 10.16 12.02 7.73
C LEU A 150 11.61 11.69 8.04
N LYS A 151 11.81 10.94 9.13
CA LYS A 151 13.04 10.25 9.49
C LYS A 151 12.72 8.86 9.99
N ARG A 152 13.58 7.87 9.75
CA ARG A 152 13.44 6.54 10.34
C ARG A 152 13.42 6.65 11.87
N GLY A 153 12.48 5.98 12.51
CA GLY A 153 12.37 5.98 13.97
C GLY A 153 10.94 5.81 14.46
N PRO A 154 10.72 5.77 15.78
CA PRO A 154 9.40 5.62 16.37
C PRO A 154 8.52 6.83 16.08
N GLY A 155 7.18 6.63 16.07
CA GLY A 155 6.20 7.71 15.90
C GLY A 155 4.98 7.29 15.10
N VAL A 156 5.00 7.42 13.76
CA VAL A 156 3.89 6.98 12.90
C VAL A 156 4.20 5.66 12.21
N VAL A 157 3.17 4.86 11.98
CA VAL A 157 3.24 3.64 11.18
C VAL A 157 2.99 4.00 9.73
N PHE A 158 3.77 3.45 8.79
CA PHE A 158 3.45 3.57 7.37
C PHE A 158 2.12 2.85 7.07
N GLY A 159 1.14 3.61 6.63
CA GLY A 159 -0.21 3.09 6.38
C GLY A 159 -0.34 2.14 5.19
N GLY A 160 0.72 1.98 4.38
CA GLY A 160 0.66 1.15 3.16
C GLY A 160 0.18 1.90 1.93
N VAL A 161 -0.02 3.22 2.00
CA VAL A 161 -0.37 4.07 0.85
C VAL A 161 0.54 5.29 0.78
N GLN A 162 0.92 5.68 -0.42
CA GLN A 162 1.77 6.85 -0.69
C GLN A 162 1.60 7.36 -2.11
N ILE A 163 2.04 8.60 -2.35
CA ILE A 163 2.44 9.12 -3.67
C ILE A 163 3.96 9.09 -3.73
N ILE A 164 4.53 8.61 -4.85
CA ILE A 164 5.97 8.48 -5.00
C ILE A 164 6.40 8.79 -6.43
N LYS A 165 7.49 9.54 -6.59
CA LYS A 165 8.18 9.71 -7.86
C LYS A 165 8.95 8.44 -8.22
N THR A 166 9.00 8.12 -9.50
CA THR A 166 9.56 6.86 -10.00
C THR A 166 10.94 7.01 -10.64
N ASP A 167 11.40 8.24 -10.87
CA ASP A 167 12.64 8.55 -11.61
C ASP A 167 13.88 7.90 -11.00
N LEU A 168 13.91 7.78 -9.67
CA LEU A 168 15.03 7.19 -8.94
C LEU A 168 15.05 5.66 -8.93
N LEU A 169 13.99 4.99 -9.41
CA LEU A 169 13.96 3.51 -9.49
C LEU A 169 15.06 2.94 -10.37
N GLU A 170 15.47 3.69 -11.40
CA GLU A 170 16.55 3.28 -12.31
C GLU A 170 17.93 3.29 -11.66
N THR A 171 18.11 4.02 -10.55
CA THR A 171 19.37 4.08 -9.81
C THR A 171 19.61 2.85 -8.93
N ILE A 172 18.61 1.99 -8.74
CA ILE A 172 18.68 0.78 -7.92
C ILE A 172 19.04 -0.39 -8.83
N SER A 173 20.18 -1.03 -8.58
CA SER A 173 20.73 -2.10 -9.42
C SER A 173 20.02 -3.44 -9.26
N GLU A 174 19.47 -3.69 -8.07
CA GLU A 174 18.81 -4.95 -7.71
C GLU A 174 17.55 -5.17 -8.56
N ARG A 175 17.34 -6.42 -9.02
CA ARG A 175 16.12 -6.78 -9.76
C ARG A 175 14.91 -6.87 -8.83
N ALA A 176 15.07 -7.55 -7.70
CA ALA A 176 14.06 -7.70 -6.66
C ALA A 176 14.51 -6.92 -5.43
N PHE A 177 13.72 -5.92 -5.02
CA PHE A 177 14.06 -5.05 -3.89
C PHE A 177 12.83 -4.41 -3.28
N SER A 178 12.92 -4.12 -1.98
CA SER A 178 11.91 -3.37 -1.24
C SER A 178 11.94 -1.88 -1.61
N LEU A 179 10.81 -1.21 -1.61
CA LEU A 179 10.72 0.26 -1.69
C LEU A 179 11.55 0.98 -0.61
N ASN A 180 11.95 0.29 0.45
CA ASN A 180 12.84 0.85 1.46
C ASN A 180 14.15 1.39 0.86
N LEU A 181 14.72 0.73 -0.16
CA LEU A 181 15.95 1.22 -0.82
C LEU A 181 15.70 2.57 -1.51
N LEU A 182 14.55 2.74 -2.15
CA LEU A 182 14.17 4.01 -2.76
C LEU A 182 13.90 5.08 -1.71
N TRP A 183 13.22 4.72 -0.63
CA TRP A 183 12.96 5.63 0.49
C TRP A 183 14.24 6.12 1.15
N ASP A 184 15.25 5.26 1.30
CA ASP A 184 16.53 5.66 1.90
C ASP A 184 17.20 6.74 1.05
N VAL A 185 17.19 6.62 -0.29
CA VAL A 185 17.67 7.68 -1.19
C VAL A 185 16.87 8.98 -1.04
N MET A 186 15.54 8.90 -0.91
CA MET A 186 14.67 10.08 -0.75
C MET A 186 14.82 10.73 0.63
N LEU A 187 15.04 9.93 1.68
CA LEU A 187 15.34 10.42 3.05
C LEU A 187 16.67 11.17 3.08
N ASP A 188 17.73 10.62 2.46
CA ASP A 188 19.04 11.27 2.38
C ASP A 188 18.99 12.62 1.65
N ARG A 189 18.06 12.76 0.71
CA ARG A 189 17.78 14.02 0.00
C ARG A 189 16.91 15.00 0.80
N GLY A 190 16.33 14.57 1.93
CA GLY A 190 15.37 15.35 2.68
C GLY A 190 14.05 15.62 1.93
N ARG A 191 13.67 14.74 1.00
CA ARG A 191 12.50 14.91 0.13
C ARG A 191 11.41 13.88 0.36
N MET A 192 11.43 13.18 1.49
CA MET A 192 10.40 12.23 1.92
C MET A 192 9.56 12.82 3.04
N TYR A 193 8.26 12.87 2.83
CA TYR A 193 7.30 13.51 3.74
C TYR A 193 6.21 12.54 4.15
N GLY A 194 5.55 12.84 5.25
CA GLY A 194 4.39 12.11 5.75
C GLY A 194 3.20 13.04 5.99
N LEU A 195 2.01 12.48 5.84
CA LEU A 195 0.75 13.08 6.23
C LEU A 195 0.09 12.23 7.30
N SER A 196 -0.28 12.84 8.44
CA SER A 196 -0.93 12.11 9.53
C SER A 196 -2.37 11.74 9.16
N TYR A 197 -2.71 10.46 9.27
CA TYR A 197 -4.07 9.98 9.00
C TYR A 197 -5.00 10.31 10.18
N PRO A 198 -6.15 10.96 9.95
CA PRO A 198 -7.07 11.34 11.03
C PRO A 198 -8.00 10.19 11.47
N GLY A 199 -8.10 9.12 10.71
CA GLY A 199 -8.93 7.96 10.98
C GLY A 199 -8.15 6.79 11.58
N ARG A 200 -8.71 5.58 11.48
CA ARG A 200 -8.10 4.32 11.96
C ARG A 200 -7.74 3.43 10.78
N ARG A 201 -6.71 2.63 10.94
CA ARG A 201 -6.26 1.66 9.93
C ARG A 201 -5.93 0.33 10.60
N CYS A 202 -6.37 -0.78 10.01
CA CYS A 202 -6.04 -2.14 10.44
C CYS A 202 -5.24 -2.88 9.36
N ASP A 203 -4.11 -3.50 9.75
CA ASP A 203 -3.35 -4.41 8.89
C ASP A 203 -3.91 -5.83 9.03
N VAL A 204 -4.43 -6.39 7.96
CA VAL A 204 -4.91 -7.77 7.93
C VAL A 204 -3.73 -8.70 7.61
N GLY A 205 -2.72 -8.69 8.47
CA GLY A 205 -1.46 -9.42 8.30
C GLY A 205 -1.48 -10.87 8.78
N HIS A 206 -2.49 -11.27 9.57
CA HIS A 206 -2.67 -12.60 10.16
C HIS A 206 -4.17 -12.88 10.37
N PRO A 207 -4.61 -14.14 10.63
CA PRO A 207 -6.04 -14.47 10.74
C PRO A 207 -6.83 -13.62 11.75
N GLY A 208 -6.25 -13.33 12.91
CA GLY A 208 -6.88 -12.46 13.91
C GLY A 208 -7.05 -11.00 13.47
N GLY A 209 -6.31 -10.55 12.44
CA GLY A 209 -6.47 -9.22 11.85
C GLY A 209 -7.80 -9.04 11.13
N ILE A 210 -8.45 -10.12 10.70
CA ILE A 210 -9.77 -10.07 10.07
C ILE A 210 -10.80 -9.56 11.08
N THR A 211 -10.90 -10.21 12.24
CA THR A 211 -11.82 -9.79 13.32
C THR A 211 -11.54 -8.35 13.77
N LEU A 212 -10.25 -8.01 13.98
CA LEU A 212 -9.88 -6.63 14.34
C LEU A 212 -10.34 -5.59 13.31
N ALA A 213 -10.26 -5.92 12.03
CA ALA A 213 -10.70 -5.04 10.95
C ALA A 213 -12.23 -4.92 10.90
N GLU A 214 -12.96 -6.02 11.11
CA GLU A 214 -14.42 -6.05 11.18
C GLU A 214 -14.92 -5.25 12.38
N ASP A 215 -14.39 -5.48 13.57
CA ASP A 215 -14.71 -4.70 14.78
C ASP A 215 -14.43 -3.19 14.60
N MET A 216 -13.34 -2.85 13.87
CA MET A 216 -13.02 -1.45 13.58
C MET A 216 -14.04 -0.81 12.65
N LEU A 217 -14.53 -1.53 11.63
CA LEU A 217 -15.56 -1.05 10.71
C LEU A 217 -16.90 -0.88 11.40
N ASP A 218 -17.35 -1.87 12.19
CA ASP A 218 -18.60 -1.81 12.94
C ASP A 218 -18.62 -0.61 13.92
N ALA A 219 -17.49 -0.30 14.53
CA ALA A 219 -17.36 0.86 15.42
C ALA A 219 -17.33 2.21 14.68
N ALA A 220 -17.12 2.23 13.38
CA ALA A 220 -17.10 3.45 12.56
C ALA A 220 -18.47 3.80 11.96
N ASP A 221 -19.38 2.81 11.87
CA ASP A 221 -20.75 2.98 11.36
C ASP A 221 -21.75 3.42 12.45
N VAL A 222 -21.31 3.59 13.70
CA VAL A 222 -22.08 4.08 14.87
C VAL A 222 -21.75 5.55 15.14
#